data_69e3a53c47fef180b82e7615071ad322
#
_entry.id   69e3a53c47fef180b82e7615071ad322
#
_cell.length_a   1.000
_cell.length_b   1.000
_cell.length_c   1.000
_cell.angle_alpha   90.00
_cell.angle_beta   90.00
_cell.angle_gamma   90.00
#
_symmetry.space_group_name_H-M   'P 1'
#
loop_
_entity.id
_entity.type
_entity.pdbx_description
1 polymer ?
#
loop_
_entity_poly.entity_id
_entity_poly.type
_entity_poly.pdbx_seq_one_letter_code
_entity_poly.pdbx_strand_id
1 'polypeptide(L)'
;MDDWIDYYDSTHTIYVSKLHRDVHFRVIANDILAYVPSPSAVVLDYSCGEALFAAGVAAACQKLILAEPAPGVRGRLTARFGPNPKIEVRSLDELQPLPNGSVDLAVMISVAQYMTPAELDRAFSLMRRILKPGGKLVLGDILRPEVGAATDVAALLKLAAKNGFLTDALWGLARTALSDYWQLRQSIGLQRYGEAEMIAKLKAAGFSPSRAKTNVGYNPARMTFVATVPDLADKKPETA
;
A
#
# COMPACT_ATOMS: atom_id res chain seq x y z
N MET A 1 12.09 13.35 -2.38
CA MET A 1 10.83 12.83 -1.77
C MET A 1 9.63 13.70 -2.10
N ASP A 2 9.81 14.98 -2.34
CA ASP A 2 8.71 15.95 -2.40
C ASP A 2 7.86 15.85 -3.68
N ASP A 3 8.46 15.54 -4.84
CA ASP A 3 7.77 15.58 -6.14
C ASP A 3 6.53 14.64 -6.26
N TRP A 4 6.57 13.43 -5.69
CA TRP A 4 5.43 12.52 -5.77
C TRP A 4 4.36 12.83 -4.71
N ILE A 5 4.75 13.36 -3.55
CA ILE A 5 3.81 13.81 -2.51
C ILE A 5 3.03 15.02 -3.03
N ASP A 6 3.73 16.00 -3.62
CA ASP A 6 3.11 17.19 -4.23
C ASP A 6 2.19 16.80 -5.40
N TYR A 7 2.60 15.80 -6.20
CA TYR A 7 1.75 15.25 -7.26
C TYR A 7 0.45 14.68 -6.71
N TYR A 8 0.50 13.86 -5.64
CA TYR A 8 -0.70 13.29 -5.03
C TYR A 8 -1.51 14.28 -4.23
N ASP A 9 -0.91 15.35 -3.75
CA ASP A 9 -1.63 16.43 -3.05
C ASP A 9 -2.39 17.36 -4.00
N SER A 10 -1.96 17.43 -5.26
CA SER A 10 -2.65 18.18 -6.29
C SER A 10 -3.93 17.45 -6.77
N THR A 11 -4.80 18.16 -7.50
CA THR A 11 -6.07 17.63 -8.03
C THR A 11 -5.91 16.64 -9.18
N HIS A 12 -4.80 15.93 -9.26
CA HIS A 12 -4.55 14.96 -10.31
C HIS A 12 -5.42 13.71 -10.14
N THR A 13 -6.08 13.32 -11.20
CA THR A 13 -6.82 12.06 -11.23
C THR A 13 -5.96 11.02 -11.95
N ILE A 14 -5.26 10.18 -11.19
CA ILE A 14 -4.66 8.94 -11.71
C ILE A 14 -5.75 7.94 -12.12
N TYR A 15 -6.98 8.23 -11.80
CA TYR A 15 -8.14 7.41 -12.12
C TYR A 15 -8.84 7.94 -13.38
N VAL A 16 -9.21 7.05 -14.28
CA VAL A 16 -9.90 7.40 -15.54
C VAL A 16 -11.33 7.91 -15.30
N SER A 17 -11.94 7.52 -14.16
CA SER A 17 -13.27 7.99 -13.74
C SER A 17 -13.46 7.83 -12.23
N LYS A 18 -14.53 8.44 -11.70
CA LYS A 18 -14.94 8.25 -10.29
C LYS A 18 -15.22 6.77 -9.98
N LEU A 19 -15.86 6.06 -10.90
CA LEU A 19 -16.17 4.64 -10.73
C LEU A 19 -14.89 3.80 -10.67
N HIS A 20 -13.88 4.10 -11.51
CA HIS A 20 -12.57 3.45 -11.41
C HIS A 20 -11.95 3.63 -10.03
N ARG A 21 -11.92 4.87 -9.53
CA ARG A 21 -11.41 5.18 -8.19
C ARG A 21 -12.14 4.40 -7.10
N ASP A 22 -13.47 4.38 -7.13
CA ASP A 22 -14.29 3.70 -6.13
C ASP A 22 -14.06 2.18 -6.17
N VAL A 23 -13.96 1.59 -7.36
CA VAL A 23 -13.65 0.16 -7.55
C VAL A 23 -12.25 -0.16 -7.05
N HIS A 24 -11.25 0.66 -7.37
CA HIS A 24 -9.87 0.49 -6.93
C HIS A 24 -9.76 0.43 -5.40
N PHE A 25 -10.28 1.44 -4.70
CA PHE A 25 -10.22 1.47 -3.24
C PHE A 25 -11.08 0.39 -2.58
N ARG A 26 -12.18 -0.03 -3.21
CA ARG A 26 -12.99 -1.15 -2.72
C ARG A 26 -12.24 -2.46 -2.80
N VAL A 27 -11.54 -2.72 -3.89
CA VAL A 27 -10.69 -3.92 -4.05
C VAL A 27 -9.63 -3.92 -2.95
N ILE A 28 -8.87 -2.83 -2.78
CA ILE A 28 -7.85 -2.72 -1.75
C ILE A 28 -8.42 -2.95 -0.36
N ALA A 29 -9.53 -2.31 0.00
CA ALA A 29 -10.14 -2.47 1.32
C ALA A 29 -10.57 -3.93 1.58
N ASN A 30 -11.14 -4.60 0.59
CA ASN A 30 -11.53 -6.01 0.70
C ASN A 30 -10.30 -6.92 0.85
N ASP A 31 -9.22 -6.61 0.13
CA ASP A 31 -7.98 -7.38 0.23
C ASP A 31 -7.32 -7.17 1.62
N ILE A 32 -7.32 -5.94 2.15
CA ILE A 32 -6.83 -5.65 3.51
C ILE A 32 -7.64 -6.45 4.55
N LEU A 33 -8.97 -6.50 4.42
CA LEU A 33 -9.84 -7.26 5.34
C LEU A 33 -9.44 -8.72 5.47
N ALA A 34 -8.95 -9.35 4.39
CA ALA A 34 -8.50 -10.74 4.43
C ALA A 34 -7.24 -10.96 5.30
N TYR A 35 -6.51 -9.89 5.62
CA TYR A 35 -5.31 -9.94 6.47
C TYR A 35 -5.56 -9.48 7.91
N VAL A 36 -6.69 -8.85 8.22
CA VAL A 36 -7.02 -8.42 9.60
C VAL A 36 -7.10 -9.64 10.50
N PRO A 37 -6.24 -9.79 11.52
CA PRO A 37 -6.13 -11.05 12.25
C PRO A 37 -7.25 -11.26 13.26
N SER A 38 -7.82 -10.19 13.79
CA SER A 38 -8.91 -10.26 14.78
C SER A 38 -9.63 -8.93 14.95
N PRO A 39 -10.82 -8.91 15.56
CA PRO A 39 -11.54 -7.68 15.90
C PRO A 39 -10.82 -6.80 16.95
N SER A 40 -9.86 -7.36 17.70
CA SER A 40 -9.02 -6.62 18.67
C SER A 40 -7.72 -6.08 18.06
N ALA A 41 -7.50 -6.27 16.76
CA ALA A 41 -6.27 -5.87 16.09
C ALA A 41 -6.14 -4.35 15.97
N VAL A 42 -4.90 -3.86 16.09
CA VAL A 42 -4.49 -2.54 15.64
C VAL A 42 -3.89 -2.67 14.25
N VAL A 43 -4.49 -1.98 13.28
CA VAL A 43 -4.09 -2.02 11.86
C VAL A 43 -3.51 -0.68 11.46
N LEU A 44 -2.38 -0.69 10.75
CA LEU A 44 -1.77 0.49 10.14
C LEU A 44 -1.86 0.36 8.61
N ASP A 45 -2.42 1.36 7.95
CA ASP A 45 -2.37 1.54 6.49
C ASP A 45 -1.37 2.67 6.19
N TYR A 46 -0.20 2.31 5.67
CA TYR A 46 0.94 3.20 5.45
C TYR A 46 0.92 3.80 4.04
N SER A 47 0.85 5.12 3.94
CA SER A 47 0.62 5.87 2.69
C SER A 47 -0.69 5.43 2.03
N CYS A 48 -1.78 5.54 2.81
CA CYS A 48 -3.08 4.97 2.49
C CYS A 48 -3.83 5.69 1.35
N GLY A 49 -3.35 6.85 0.90
CA GLY A 49 -4.04 7.68 -0.08
C GLY A 49 -5.43 8.11 0.40
N GLU A 50 -6.41 8.09 -0.48
CA GLU A 50 -7.77 8.52 -0.12
C GLU A 50 -8.56 7.49 0.74
N ALA A 51 -8.14 6.25 0.82
CA ALA A 51 -8.70 5.17 1.65
C ALA A 51 -10.23 5.16 1.73
N LEU A 52 -10.92 5.32 0.58
CA LEU A 52 -12.37 5.60 0.50
C LEU A 52 -13.25 4.62 1.31
N PHE A 53 -12.83 3.37 1.44
CA PHE A 53 -13.56 2.31 2.13
C PHE A 53 -12.94 1.92 3.48
N ALA A 54 -12.11 2.78 4.07
CA ALA A 54 -11.45 2.54 5.35
C ALA A 54 -12.42 2.23 6.50
N ALA A 55 -13.65 2.79 6.47
CA ALA A 55 -14.66 2.51 7.48
C ALA A 55 -15.01 1.01 7.58
N GLY A 56 -15.00 0.28 6.44
CA GLY A 56 -15.20 -1.17 6.41
C GLY A 56 -14.04 -1.92 7.09
N VAL A 57 -12.81 -1.51 6.87
CA VAL A 57 -11.64 -2.08 7.54
C VAL A 57 -11.66 -1.78 9.04
N ALA A 58 -11.99 -0.55 9.42
CA ALA A 58 -12.11 -0.14 10.83
C ALA A 58 -13.20 -0.91 11.58
N ALA A 59 -14.29 -1.29 10.90
CA ALA A 59 -15.34 -2.12 11.50
C ALA A 59 -14.82 -3.50 11.93
N ALA A 60 -13.84 -4.05 11.20
CA ALA A 60 -13.28 -5.38 11.42
C ALA A 60 -12.11 -5.42 12.43
N CYS A 61 -11.65 -4.28 12.94
CA CYS A 61 -10.53 -4.18 13.87
C CYS A 61 -10.85 -3.31 15.07
N GLN A 62 -9.96 -3.26 16.05
CA GLN A 62 -10.07 -2.37 17.21
C GLN A 62 -9.74 -0.94 16.82
N LYS A 63 -8.67 -0.75 16.05
CA LYS A 63 -8.17 0.55 15.62
C LYS A 63 -7.53 0.46 14.23
N LEU A 64 -7.86 1.42 13.38
CA LEU A 64 -7.22 1.63 12.08
C LEU A 64 -6.47 2.96 12.10
N ILE A 65 -5.16 2.91 11.90
CA ILE A 65 -4.30 4.08 11.72
C ILE A 65 -4.13 4.28 10.22
N LEU A 66 -4.59 5.40 9.70
CA LEU A 66 -4.39 5.84 8.32
C LEU A 66 -3.22 6.82 8.31
N ALA A 67 -2.06 6.39 7.83
CA ALA A 67 -0.89 7.25 7.74
C ALA A 67 -0.69 7.72 6.29
N GLU A 68 -0.66 9.04 6.08
CA GLU A 68 -0.58 9.64 4.75
C GLU A 68 0.41 10.81 4.73
N PRO A 69 1.40 10.83 3.82
CA PRO A 69 2.39 11.90 3.76
C PRO A 69 1.81 13.22 3.21
N ALA A 70 0.86 13.18 2.26
CA ALA A 70 0.33 14.37 1.59
C ALA A 70 -0.64 15.15 2.49
N PRO A 71 -0.36 16.42 2.85
CA PRO A 71 -1.16 17.17 3.82
C PRO A 71 -2.62 17.39 3.39
N GLY A 72 -2.86 17.67 2.12
CA GLY A 72 -4.22 17.87 1.61
C GLY A 72 -5.04 16.58 1.61
N VAL A 73 -4.39 15.42 1.29
CA VAL A 73 -5.04 14.10 1.42
C VAL A 73 -5.38 13.82 2.87
N ARG A 74 -4.44 14.06 3.82
CA ARG A 74 -4.71 13.93 5.27
C ARG A 74 -5.89 14.79 5.72
N GLY A 75 -5.96 16.04 5.27
CA GLY A 75 -7.09 16.93 5.58
C GLY A 75 -8.44 16.33 5.12
N ARG A 76 -8.48 15.75 3.92
CA ARG A 76 -9.67 15.05 3.40
C ARG A 76 -10.02 13.79 4.19
N LEU A 77 -9.01 13.01 4.60
CA LEU A 77 -9.19 11.83 5.46
C LEU A 77 -9.74 12.22 6.83
N THR A 78 -9.19 13.25 7.45
CA THR A 78 -9.64 13.77 8.75
C THR A 78 -11.09 14.27 8.67
N ALA A 79 -11.43 15.02 7.63
CA ALA A 79 -12.80 15.49 7.42
C ALA A 79 -13.79 14.31 7.23
N ARG A 80 -13.39 13.25 6.53
CA ARG A 80 -14.24 12.10 6.23
C ARG A 80 -14.38 11.14 7.40
N PHE A 81 -13.30 10.87 8.13
CA PHE A 81 -13.23 9.80 9.12
C PHE A 81 -13.06 10.27 10.55
N GLY A 82 -12.78 11.56 10.79
CA GLY A 82 -12.57 12.10 12.14
C GLY A 82 -13.70 11.78 13.15
N PRO A 83 -14.97 11.70 12.74
CA PRO A 83 -16.05 11.26 13.65
C PRO A 83 -15.99 9.78 14.03
N ASN A 84 -15.24 8.93 13.34
CA ASN A 84 -15.16 7.50 13.64
C ASN A 84 -14.07 7.24 14.71
N PRO A 85 -14.41 6.84 15.95
CA PRO A 85 -13.46 6.67 17.05
C PRO A 85 -12.44 5.54 16.82
N LYS A 86 -12.69 4.66 15.84
CA LYS A 86 -11.78 3.58 15.48
C LYS A 86 -10.73 3.99 14.45
N ILE A 87 -10.87 5.16 13.80
CA ILE A 87 -9.94 5.63 12.77
C ILE A 87 -9.12 6.79 13.31
N GLU A 88 -7.80 6.67 13.16
CA GLU A 88 -6.85 7.71 13.48
C GLU A 88 -6.07 8.09 12.24
N VAL A 89 -6.08 9.37 11.86
CA VAL A 89 -5.32 9.88 10.71
C VAL A 89 -4.03 10.50 11.21
N ARG A 90 -2.89 10.10 10.64
CA ARG A 90 -1.55 10.55 11.01
C ARG A 90 -0.71 10.93 9.79
N SER A 91 0.32 11.77 10.00
CA SER A 91 1.45 11.86 9.09
C SER A 91 2.40 10.68 9.28
N LEU A 92 3.38 10.51 8.38
CA LEU A 92 4.39 9.45 8.54
C LEU A 92 5.31 9.72 9.76
N ASP A 93 5.61 10.99 10.05
CA ASP A 93 6.44 11.36 11.21
C ASP A 93 5.76 11.05 12.55
N GLU A 94 4.42 11.16 12.60
CA GLU A 94 3.62 10.81 13.76
C GLU A 94 3.56 9.30 14.05
N LEU A 95 4.15 8.46 13.19
CA LEU A 95 4.34 7.04 13.46
C LEU A 95 5.59 6.77 14.32
N GLN A 96 6.56 7.71 14.35
CA GLN A 96 7.80 7.52 15.09
C GLN A 96 7.58 7.33 16.61
N PRO A 97 6.67 8.06 17.29
CA PRO A 97 6.41 7.87 18.71
C PRO A 97 5.51 6.64 19.02
N LEU A 98 5.04 5.88 18.02
CA LEU A 98 4.28 4.66 18.33
C LEU A 98 5.12 3.68 19.15
N PRO A 99 4.53 3.07 20.20
CA PRO A 99 5.23 2.08 21.02
C PRO A 99 5.71 0.88 20.20
N ASN A 100 6.84 0.30 20.62
CA ASN A 100 7.32 -0.96 20.05
C ASN A 100 6.26 -2.05 20.25
N GLY A 101 6.03 -2.88 19.23
CA GLY A 101 5.08 -3.98 19.32
C GLY A 101 3.64 -3.56 19.61
N SER A 102 3.17 -2.42 19.08
CA SER A 102 1.82 -1.90 19.30
C SER A 102 0.85 -2.18 18.15
N VAL A 103 1.33 -2.65 17.00
CA VAL A 103 0.56 -2.87 15.76
C VAL A 103 0.53 -4.37 15.45
N ASP A 104 -0.65 -4.89 15.11
CA ASP A 104 -0.83 -6.30 14.74
C ASP A 104 -0.63 -6.55 13.24
N LEU A 105 -1.08 -5.59 12.42
CA LEU A 105 -0.99 -5.62 10.97
C LEU A 105 -0.59 -4.25 10.44
N ALA A 106 0.46 -4.19 9.64
CA ALA A 106 0.76 -3.04 8.79
C ALA A 106 0.55 -3.43 7.33
N VAL A 107 -0.07 -2.56 6.55
CA VAL A 107 -0.18 -2.71 5.10
C VAL A 107 0.50 -1.54 4.41
N MET A 108 1.16 -1.80 3.29
CA MET A 108 1.84 -0.84 2.44
C MET A 108 1.57 -1.24 0.98
N ILE A 109 0.61 -0.58 0.34
CA ILE A 109 0.07 -1.01 -0.96
C ILE A 109 0.28 0.06 -2.01
N SER A 110 0.89 -0.31 -3.15
CA SER A 110 1.19 0.62 -4.26
C SER A 110 2.11 1.79 -3.88
N VAL A 111 2.97 1.63 -2.88
CA VAL A 111 3.83 2.71 -2.33
C VAL A 111 5.30 2.51 -2.67
N ALA A 112 5.81 1.28 -2.55
CA ALA A 112 7.25 0.99 -2.66
C ALA A 112 7.87 1.46 -3.99
N GLN A 113 7.08 1.55 -5.06
CA GLN A 113 7.55 2.03 -6.36
C GLN A 113 7.92 3.52 -6.39
N TYR A 114 7.44 4.31 -5.43
CA TYR A 114 7.74 5.75 -5.33
C TYR A 114 8.86 6.06 -4.34
N MET A 115 9.32 5.08 -3.59
CA MET A 115 10.34 5.24 -2.56
C MET A 115 11.73 4.94 -3.11
N THR A 116 12.71 5.73 -2.70
CA THR A 116 14.11 5.33 -2.88
C THR A 116 14.42 4.07 -2.05
N PRO A 117 15.44 3.28 -2.40
CA PRO A 117 15.82 2.11 -1.60
C PRO A 117 16.05 2.43 -0.12
N ALA A 118 16.67 3.58 0.18
CA ALA A 118 16.93 4.02 1.55
C ALA A 118 15.64 4.39 2.32
N GLU A 119 14.66 4.94 1.65
CA GLU A 119 13.35 5.24 2.25
C GLU A 119 12.58 3.97 2.55
N LEU A 120 12.61 3.01 1.63
CA LEU A 120 11.98 1.70 1.82
C LEU A 120 12.61 0.95 3.00
N ASP A 121 13.94 0.99 3.13
CA ASP A 121 14.66 0.35 4.23
C ASP A 121 14.32 1.03 5.58
N ARG A 122 14.17 2.36 5.61
CA ARG A 122 13.68 3.08 6.81
C ARG A 122 12.23 2.71 7.17
N ALA A 123 11.35 2.59 6.17
CA ALA A 123 9.98 2.15 6.39
C ALA A 123 9.94 0.72 6.96
N PHE A 124 10.74 -0.20 6.44
CA PHE A 124 10.83 -1.56 6.97
C PHE A 124 11.35 -1.58 8.41
N SER A 125 12.34 -0.74 8.74
CA SER A 125 12.86 -0.61 10.11
C SER A 125 11.79 -0.10 11.07
N LEU A 126 11.01 0.90 10.66
CA LEU A 126 9.86 1.39 11.42
C LEU A 126 8.83 0.29 11.64
N MET A 127 8.42 -0.40 10.57
CA MET A 127 7.43 -1.49 10.65
C MET A 127 7.93 -2.62 11.56
N ARG A 128 9.23 -2.99 11.45
CA ARG A 128 9.83 -4.02 12.30
C ARG A 128 9.78 -3.66 13.78
N ARG A 129 9.92 -2.37 14.11
CA ARG A 129 9.86 -1.86 15.47
C ARG A 129 8.44 -1.85 16.05
N ILE A 130 7.47 -1.34 15.29
CA ILE A 130 6.10 -1.13 15.80
C ILE A 130 5.23 -2.39 15.72
N LEU A 131 5.54 -3.34 14.85
CA LEU A 131 4.80 -4.60 14.76
C LEU A 131 5.10 -5.50 15.97
N LYS A 132 4.06 -6.13 16.49
CA LYS A 132 4.14 -7.14 17.56
C LYS A 132 4.94 -8.38 17.08
N PRO A 133 5.52 -9.18 17.99
CA PRO A 133 5.90 -10.55 17.67
C PRO A 133 4.72 -11.29 17.02
N GLY A 134 4.95 -12.01 15.93
CA GLY A 134 3.89 -12.62 15.11
C GLY A 134 3.08 -11.65 14.24
N GLY A 135 3.24 -10.34 14.44
CA GLY A 135 2.60 -9.31 13.60
C GLY A 135 3.09 -9.34 12.17
N LYS A 136 2.30 -8.80 11.25
CA LYS A 136 2.54 -8.92 9.80
C LYS A 136 2.65 -7.57 9.12
N LEU A 137 3.62 -7.44 8.21
CA LEU A 137 3.65 -6.43 7.16
C LEU A 137 3.16 -7.06 5.86
N VAL A 138 2.09 -6.51 5.28
CA VAL A 138 1.64 -6.85 3.92
C VAL A 138 2.12 -5.77 2.96
N LEU A 139 3.11 -6.12 2.14
CA LEU A 139 3.69 -5.25 1.13
C LEU A 139 3.07 -5.61 -0.22
N GLY A 140 2.11 -4.83 -0.69
CA GLY A 140 1.28 -5.15 -1.85
C GLY A 140 1.56 -4.31 -3.08
N ASP A 141 1.17 -4.85 -4.22
CA ASP A 141 1.19 -4.19 -5.53
C ASP A 141 2.61 -3.81 -6.01
N ILE A 142 3.58 -4.67 -5.74
CA ILE A 142 4.99 -4.47 -6.11
C ILE A 142 5.18 -4.65 -7.60
N LEU A 143 5.80 -3.63 -8.23
CA LEU A 143 6.16 -3.66 -9.64
C LEU A 143 7.32 -4.62 -9.88
N ARG A 144 7.13 -5.51 -10.85
CA ARG A 144 8.17 -6.46 -11.30
C ARG A 144 8.98 -5.86 -12.45
N PRO A 145 10.30 -6.14 -12.54
CA PRO A 145 11.14 -5.64 -13.64
C PRO A 145 10.64 -6.04 -15.03
N GLU A 146 10.12 -7.28 -15.16
CA GLU A 146 9.67 -7.86 -16.41
C GLU A 146 8.24 -7.47 -16.83
N VAL A 147 7.48 -6.75 -15.96
CA VAL A 147 6.10 -6.36 -16.25
C VAL A 147 6.05 -4.96 -16.85
N GLY A 148 5.64 -4.88 -18.10
CA GLY A 148 5.53 -3.63 -18.86
C GLY A 148 4.19 -2.92 -18.75
N ALA A 149 4.12 -1.71 -19.31
CA ALA A 149 2.90 -0.90 -19.33
C ALA A 149 1.71 -1.60 -20.02
N ALA A 150 1.96 -2.43 -21.04
CA ALA A 150 0.91 -3.19 -21.71
C ALA A 150 0.14 -4.13 -20.78
N THR A 151 0.84 -4.74 -19.82
CA THR A 151 0.22 -5.60 -18.79
C THR A 151 -0.66 -4.78 -17.84
N ASP A 152 -0.22 -3.59 -17.45
CA ASP A 152 -1.01 -2.69 -16.60
C ASP A 152 -2.28 -2.22 -17.34
N VAL A 153 -2.16 -1.89 -18.63
CA VAL A 153 -3.30 -1.53 -19.49
C VAL A 153 -4.28 -2.69 -19.61
N ALA A 154 -3.79 -3.91 -19.88
CA ALA A 154 -4.65 -5.10 -19.99
C ALA A 154 -5.40 -5.38 -18.67
N ALA A 155 -4.73 -5.24 -17.50
CA ALA A 155 -5.34 -5.39 -16.19
C ALA A 155 -6.43 -4.31 -15.95
N LEU A 156 -6.16 -3.05 -16.30
CA LEU A 156 -7.13 -1.96 -16.20
C LEU A 156 -8.36 -2.22 -17.08
N LEU A 157 -8.18 -2.62 -18.35
CA LEU A 157 -9.29 -2.91 -19.26
C LEU A 157 -10.15 -4.09 -18.77
N LYS A 158 -9.50 -5.13 -18.23
CA LYS A 158 -10.21 -6.26 -17.61
C LYS A 158 -11.03 -5.84 -16.39
N LEU A 159 -10.45 -5.01 -15.52
CA LEU A 159 -11.15 -4.43 -14.37
C LEU A 159 -12.34 -3.59 -14.83
N ALA A 160 -12.12 -2.73 -15.83
CA ALA A 160 -13.12 -1.82 -16.37
C ALA A 160 -14.30 -2.58 -17.03
N ALA A 161 -14.02 -3.62 -17.81
CA ALA A 161 -15.05 -4.47 -18.39
C ALA A 161 -15.91 -5.16 -17.32
N LYS A 162 -15.26 -5.67 -16.24
CA LYS A 162 -15.95 -6.33 -15.12
C LYS A 162 -16.83 -5.39 -14.31
N ASN A 163 -16.48 -4.10 -14.25
CA ASN A 163 -17.12 -3.13 -13.34
C ASN A 163 -17.87 -2.00 -14.07
N GLY A 164 -18.05 -2.07 -15.40
CA GLY A 164 -18.93 -1.18 -16.16
C GLY A 164 -18.34 0.20 -16.49
N PHE A 165 -17.00 0.37 -16.49
CA PHE A 165 -16.35 1.62 -16.90
C PHE A 165 -15.36 1.48 -18.06
N LEU A 166 -15.61 0.51 -18.96
CA LEU A 166 -14.71 0.23 -20.08
C LEU A 166 -14.54 1.43 -21.03
N THR A 167 -15.62 2.15 -21.32
CA THR A 167 -15.59 3.37 -22.14
C THR A 167 -14.71 4.46 -21.52
N ASP A 168 -14.82 4.66 -20.20
CA ASP A 168 -13.99 5.62 -19.47
C ASP A 168 -12.52 5.22 -19.51
N ALA A 169 -12.24 3.90 -19.38
CA ALA A 169 -10.89 3.37 -19.43
C ALA A 169 -10.25 3.58 -20.80
N LEU A 170 -10.97 3.28 -21.89
CA LEU A 170 -10.49 3.49 -23.27
C LEU A 170 -10.24 4.97 -23.53
N TRP A 171 -11.16 5.85 -23.14
CA TRP A 171 -11.00 7.29 -23.30
C TRP A 171 -9.84 7.84 -22.46
N GLY A 172 -9.73 7.40 -21.21
CA GLY A 172 -8.63 7.78 -20.31
C GLY A 172 -7.27 7.35 -20.85
N LEU A 173 -7.15 6.13 -21.39
CA LEU A 173 -5.91 5.65 -22.00
C LEU A 173 -5.55 6.47 -23.26
N ALA A 174 -6.52 6.77 -24.13
CA ALA A 174 -6.29 7.60 -25.31
C ALA A 174 -5.79 9.01 -24.89
N ARG A 175 -6.43 9.62 -23.90
CA ARG A 175 -6.01 10.93 -23.36
C ARG A 175 -4.62 10.88 -22.71
N THR A 176 -4.31 9.80 -21.97
CA THR A 176 -3.00 9.62 -21.32
C THR A 176 -1.88 9.46 -22.35
N ALA A 177 -2.12 8.71 -23.43
CA ALA A 177 -1.16 8.57 -24.52
C ALA A 177 -0.82 9.90 -25.22
N LEU A 178 -1.74 10.88 -25.17
CA LEU A 178 -1.60 12.22 -25.73
C LEU A 178 -1.16 13.29 -24.72
N SER A 179 -0.89 12.91 -23.46
CA SER A 179 -0.59 13.84 -22.37
C SER A 179 0.85 13.71 -21.85
N ASP A 180 1.32 14.79 -21.21
CA ASP A 180 2.63 14.82 -20.52
C ASP A 180 2.72 13.88 -19.31
N TYR A 181 1.62 13.23 -18.90
CA TYR A 181 1.60 12.23 -17.83
C TYR A 181 2.52 11.04 -18.12
N TRP A 182 2.67 10.65 -19.39
CA TRP A 182 3.60 9.61 -19.80
C TRP A 182 5.05 10.02 -19.53
N GLN A 183 5.39 11.28 -19.79
CA GLN A 183 6.72 11.85 -19.54
C GLN A 183 6.99 11.93 -18.03
N LEU A 184 6.00 12.38 -17.24
CA LEU A 184 6.10 12.43 -15.78
C LEU A 184 6.33 11.04 -15.17
N ARG A 185 5.61 10.02 -15.65
CA ARG A 185 5.79 8.63 -15.19
C ARG A 185 7.18 8.08 -15.53
N GLN A 186 7.78 8.52 -16.62
CA GLN A 186 9.15 8.18 -16.98
C GLN A 186 10.18 8.96 -16.16
N SER A 187 9.92 10.22 -15.83
CA SER A 187 10.84 11.08 -15.08
C SER A 187 10.92 10.72 -13.60
N ILE A 188 9.81 10.27 -12.99
CA ILE A 188 9.77 9.83 -11.58
C ILE A 188 10.51 8.49 -11.37
N GLY A 189 10.74 7.70 -12.44
CA GLY A 189 11.54 6.48 -12.37
C GLY A 189 11.00 5.48 -11.35
N LEU A 190 9.82 4.88 -11.60
CA LEU A 190 9.20 3.93 -10.67
C LEU A 190 10.15 2.76 -10.33
N GLN A 191 10.39 2.55 -9.04
CA GLN A 191 11.19 1.44 -8.57
C GLN A 191 10.50 0.10 -8.86
N ARG A 192 11.28 -0.86 -9.28
CA ARG A 192 10.85 -2.22 -9.61
C ARG A 192 11.72 -3.20 -8.84
N TYR A 193 11.10 -4.22 -8.30
CA TYR A 193 11.80 -5.20 -7.47
C TYR A 193 11.54 -6.60 -7.98
N GLY A 194 12.63 -7.39 -8.08
CA GLY A 194 12.53 -8.83 -8.28
C GLY A 194 12.05 -9.54 -7.00
N GLU A 195 11.47 -10.73 -7.14
CA GLU A 195 11.00 -11.50 -5.98
C GLU A 195 12.11 -11.79 -4.99
N ALA A 196 13.25 -12.31 -5.47
CA ALA A 196 14.39 -12.65 -4.62
C ALA A 196 14.99 -11.41 -3.92
N GLU A 197 15.04 -10.28 -4.62
CA GLU A 197 15.52 -9.01 -4.08
C GLU A 197 14.63 -8.52 -2.93
N MET A 198 13.30 -8.50 -3.13
CA MET A 198 12.38 -8.06 -2.10
C MET A 198 12.39 -8.98 -0.89
N ILE A 199 12.47 -10.30 -1.10
CA ILE A 199 12.65 -11.26 -0.01
C ILE A 199 13.94 -11.00 0.76
N ALA A 200 15.05 -10.72 0.07
CA ALA A 200 16.34 -10.41 0.71
C ALA A 200 16.25 -9.12 1.55
N LYS A 201 15.64 -8.05 1.02
CA LYS A 201 15.44 -6.80 1.75
C LYS A 201 14.59 -6.99 3.02
N LEU A 202 13.47 -7.69 2.92
CA LEU A 202 12.61 -7.97 4.07
C LEU A 202 13.31 -8.84 5.13
N LYS A 203 14.12 -9.84 4.71
CA LYS A 203 14.94 -10.63 5.62
C LYS A 203 16.00 -9.77 6.32
N ALA A 204 16.69 -8.90 5.58
CA ALA A 204 17.68 -7.98 6.14
C ALA A 204 17.06 -7.03 7.18
N ALA A 205 15.80 -6.67 7.00
CA ALA A 205 15.03 -5.89 7.99
C ALA A 205 14.53 -6.72 9.19
N GLY A 206 14.84 -8.02 9.26
CA GLY A 206 14.51 -8.90 10.39
C GLY A 206 13.11 -9.50 10.33
N PHE A 207 12.52 -9.63 9.15
CA PHE A 207 11.25 -10.33 8.94
C PHE A 207 11.47 -11.76 8.43
N SER A 208 10.41 -12.59 8.57
CA SER A 208 10.23 -13.85 7.87
C SER A 208 9.25 -13.63 6.71
N PRO A 209 9.73 -13.31 5.50
CA PRO A 209 8.88 -13.00 4.37
C PRO A 209 8.48 -14.24 3.58
N SER A 210 7.27 -14.20 3.01
CA SER A 210 6.80 -15.10 1.97
C SER A 210 6.05 -14.34 0.89
N ARG A 211 6.11 -14.82 -0.34
CA ARG A 211 5.27 -14.28 -1.41
C ARG A 211 3.84 -14.79 -1.25
N ALA A 212 2.85 -13.88 -1.31
CA ALA A 212 1.46 -14.25 -1.35
C ALA A 212 1.09 -14.90 -2.70
N LYS A 213 0.12 -15.80 -2.70
CA LYS A 213 -0.37 -16.47 -3.93
C LYS A 213 -1.06 -15.50 -4.89
N THR A 214 -1.72 -14.48 -4.35
CA THR A 214 -2.43 -13.45 -5.10
C THR A 214 -1.89 -12.08 -4.74
N ASN A 215 -1.93 -11.16 -5.71
CA ASN A 215 -1.59 -9.77 -5.45
C ASN A 215 -2.74 -9.07 -4.71
N VAL A 216 -2.42 -8.14 -3.80
CA VAL A 216 -3.35 -7.15 -3.26
C VAL A 216 -3.54 -6.07 -4.34
N GLY A 217 -4.79 -5.79 -4.67
CA GLY A 217 -5.12 -4.94 -5.80
C GLY A 217 -5.49 -5.73 -7.05
N TYR A 218 -5.91 -5.02 -8.08
CA TYR A 218 -6.56 -5.64 -9.25
C TYR A 218 -5.60 -6.24 -10.29
N ASN A 219 -4.31 -5.91 -10.25
CA ASN A 219 -3.35 -6.38 -11.26
C ASN A 219 -2.64 -7.66 -10.81
N PRO A 220 -2.97 -8.84 -11.38
CA PRO A 220 -2.39 -10.12 -10.97
C PRO A 220 -0.92 -10.30 -11.39
N ALA A 221 -0.40 -9.44 -12.28
CA ALA A 221 0.99 -9.51 -12.72
C ALA A 221 1.96 -8.90 -11.69
N ARG A 222 1.45 -8.18 -10.70
CA ARG A 222 2.23 -7.60 -9.62
C ARG A 222 2.36 -8.57 -8.45
N MET A 223 3.16 -8.24 -7.45
CA MET A 223 3.46 -9.12 -6.33
C MET A 223 3.01 -8.53 -5.00
N THR A 224 2.63 -9.42 -4.09
CA THR A 224 2.44 -9.13 -2.67
C THR A 224 3.32 -10.03 -1.84
N PHE A 225 3.93 -9.46 -0.80
CA PHE A 225 4.71 -10.18 0.20
C PHE A 225 4.04 -10.03 1.56
N VAL A 226 4.01 -11.13 2.30
CA VAL A 226 3.63 -11.15 3.72
C VAL A 226 4.89 -11.40 4.52
N ALA A 227 5.28 -10.41 5.32
CA ALA A 227 6.50 -10.45 6.11
C ALA A 227 6.11 -10.47 7.59
N THR A 228 6.35 -11.60 8.25
CA THR A 228 6.00 -11.81 9.67
C THR A 228 7.16 -11.42 10.55
N VAL A 229 6.88 -10.73 11.66
CA VAL A 229 7.86 -10.54 12.73
C VAL A 229 8.08 -11.87 13.45
N PRO A 230 9.30 -12.45 13.47
CA PRO A 230 9.55 -13.70 14.19
C PRO A 230 9.17 -13.58 15.67
N ASP A 231 8.60 -14.64 16.22
CA ASP A 231 8.39 -14.74 17.65
C ASP A 231 9.74 -14.83 18.40
N LEU A 232 9.80 -14.26 19.59
CA LEU A 232 11.02 -14.32 20.41
C LEU A 232 11.44 -15.75 20.75
N ALA A 233 10.49 -16.70 20.70
CA ALA A 233 10.71 -18.11 20.93
C ALA A 233 11.42 -18.84 19.77
N ASP A 234 11.41 -18.28 18.56
CA ASP A 234 12.03 -18.90 17.37
C ASP A 234 13.53 -18.63 17.24
N LYS A 235 14.10 -17.80 18.11
CA LYS A 235 15.55 -17.67 18.22
C LYS A 235 16.12 -18.89 18.94
N LYS A 236 16.35 -20.00 18.23
CA LYS A 236 17.28 -21.03 18.69
C LYS A 236 18.61 -20.36 19.02
N PRO A 237 19.22 -20.62 20.20
CA PRO A 237 20.58 -20.17 20.44
C PRO A 237 21.47 -20.71 19.33
N GLU A 238 22.17 -19.83 18.62
CA GLU A 238 23.31 -20.27 17.80
C GLU A 238 24.23 -21.03 18.76
N THR A 239 24.28 -22.34 18.58
CA THR A 239 25.28 -23.18 19.27
C THR A 239 26.64 -22.77 18.76
N ALA A 240 27.42 -22.18 19.68
CA ALA A 240 28.82 -21.83 19.51
C ALA A 240 29.65 -23.06 19.17
#